data_a9a71215260be2281ea89f70a9f69c46
#
_entry.id   a9a71215260be2281ea89f70a9f69c46
#
_cell.length_a   1.000
_cell.length_b   1.000
_cell.length_c   1.000
_cell.angle_alpha   90.00
_cell.angle_beta   90.00
_cell.angle_gamma   90.00
#
_symmetry.space_group_name_H-M   'P 1'
#
loop_
_entity.id
_entity.type
_entity.pdbx_description
1 polymer ?
#
loop_
_entity_poly.entity_id
_entity_poly.type
_entity_poly.pdbx_seq_one_letter_code
_entity_poly.pdbx_strand_id
1 'polypeptide(L)'
;MNASEMPWILTMVEVKEKKTSRETNLEAGKRLYHSTCMTCHGTQRQGSGNFPSLIGVNKKYNAQQFALLISSGRRMMPAFNQLSSSEINALASFILDHKKTQHEIFIAPEKKKDPWTDLPYTSTGYNKFLTKEGYPAIKPPWGTLNAIDLNTGEFLWKDTLGDYPELKAKGIHSGTESYGGSVVTAGGLVFIAATSDAKIRAFNKRTGKLLWEADLPAAGFATPSVYEVNGKEFLVIACGGGKLQKPTGDAYVAFALPD
;
A
#
# COMPACT_ATOMS: atom_id res chain seq x y z
N MET A 1 7.78 -13.17 -12.35
CA MET A 1 7.42 -12.51 -11.06
C MET A 1 8.06 -11.13 -11.03
N ASN A 2 7.31 -10.09 -10.69
CA ASN A 2 7.87 -8.75 -10.44
C ASN A 2 8.12 -8.56 -8.93
N ALA A 3 9.17 -7.83 -8.61
CA ALA A 3 9.55 -7.50 -7.25
C ALA A 3 9.96 -6.04 -7.12
N SER A 4 9.75 -5.47 -5.94
CA SER A 4 10.15 -4.10 -5.61
C SER A 4 11.05 -4.07 -4.39
N GLU A 5 12.11 -3.28 -4.48
CA GLU A 5 13.05 -2.98 -3.41
C GLU A 5 12.68 -1.60 -2.84
N MET A 6 11.80 -1.56 -1.85
CA MET A 6 11.44 -0.32 -1.15
C MET A 6 11.91 -0.39 0.29
N PRO A 7 12.89 0.42 0.69
CA PRO A 7 13.38 0.41 2.06
C PRO A 7 12.37 1.07 2.99
N TRP A 8 12.11 0.43 4.13
CA TRP A 8 11.22 0.90 5.17
C TRP A 8 11.98 1.09 6.47
N ILE A 9 11.67 2.17 7.18
CA ILE A 9 12.15 2.40 8.54
C ILE A 9 10.98 2.16 9.48
N LEU A 10 11.15 1.19 10.38
CA LEU A 10 10.28 0.94 11.50
C LEU A 10 11.04 1.23 12.78
N THR A 11 10.57 2.21 13.54
CA THR A 11 11.14 2.53 14.85
C THR A 11 10.21 1.98 15.93
N MET A 12 10.76 1.25 16.88
CA MET A 12 10.03 0.82 18.07
C MET A 12 10.02 1.95 19.09
N VAL A 13 8.85 2.25 19.61
CA VAL A 13 8.66 3.25 20.66
C VAL A 13 7.94 2.64 21.86
N GLU A 14 8.33 3.06 23.06
CA GLU A 14 7.68 2.61 24.28
C GLU A 14 6.23 3.10 24.34
N VAL A 15 5.31 2.20 24.65
CA VAL A 15 3.93 2.53 24.95
C VAL A 15 3.88 3.10 26.37
N LYS A 16 3.94 4.42 26.50
CA LYS A 16 3.84 5.09 27.80
C LYS A 16 2.41 4.94 28.32
N GLU A 17 2.20 3.97 29.21
CA GLU A 17 0.99 3.92 30.00
C GLU A 17 0.95 5.14 30.93
N LYS A 18 0.18 6.16 30.58
CA LYS A 18 -0.20 7.19 31.55
C LYS A 18 -1.23 6.57 32.52
N LYS A 19 -0.78 6.11 33.64
CA LYS A 19 -1.65 5.84 34.80
C LYS A 19 -2.20 7.17 35.33
N THR A 20 -3.15 7.77 34.65
CA THR A 20 -3.88 8.91 35.19
C THR A 20 -5.29 8.45 35.50
N SER A 21 -5.64 8.53 36.78
CA SER A 21 -6.98 8.23 37.28
C SER A 21 -8.09 9.15 36.73
N ARG A 22 -7.77 10.04 35.79
CA ARG A 22 -8.67 11.02 35.18
C ARG A 22 -8.31 11.32 33.70
N GLU A 23 -7.94 10.31 32.96
CA GLU A 23 -7.72 10.47 31.49
C GLU A 23 -9.04 10.83 30.80
N THR A 24 -9.04 11.82 29.90
CA THR A 24 -10.22 12.14 29.08
C THR A 24 -10.33 11.20 27.88
N ASN A 25 -11.51 11.12 27.26
CA ASN A 25 -11.70 10.34 26.04
C ASN A 25 -10.75 10.76 24.90
N LEU A 26 -10.39 12.05 24.83
CA LEU A 26 -9.42 12.54 23.83
C LEU A 26 -8.01 11.98 24.11
N GLU A 27 -7.58 11.98 25.36
CA GLU A 27 -6.25 11.48 25.75
C GLU A 27 -6.17 9.97 25.58
N ALA A 28 -7.20 9.24 26.05
CA ALA A 28 -7.32 7.80 25.84
C ALA A 28 -7.36 7.45 24.35
N GLY A 29 -8.12 8.18 23.55
CA GLY A 29 -8.20 7.99 22.11
C GLY A 29 -6.85 8.20 21.42
N LYS A 30 -6.07 9.22 21.81
CA LYS A 30 -4.69 9.42 21.32
C LYS A 30 -3.80 8.25 21.70
N ARG A 31 -3.83 7.81 22.95
CA ARG A 31 -3.02 6.68 23.43
C ARG A 31 -3.37 5.39 22.68
N LEU A 32 -4.65 5.06 22.58
CA LEU A 32 -5.14 3.89 21.85
C LEU A 32 -4.79 3.95 20.36
N TYR A 33 -4.87 5.12 19.73
CA TYR A 33 -4.45 5.32 18.36
C TYR A 33 -2.96 4.99 18.19
N HIS A 34 -2.10 5.50 19.06
CA HIS A 34 -0.67 5.24 19.01
C HIS A 34 -0.33 3.76 19.21
N SER A 35 -1.05 3.05 20.08
CA SER A 35 -0.78 1.62 20.32
C SER A 35 -1.37 0.68 19.26
N THR A 36 -2.44 1.09 18.55
CA THR A 36 -3.24 0.16 17.73
C THR A 36 -3.31 0.55 16.25
N CYS A 37 -3.40 1.86 15.95
CA CYS A 37 -3.74 2.34 14.61
C CYS A 37 -2.56 2.97 13.87
N MET A 38 -1.61 3.56 14.63
CA MET A 38 -0.52 4.37 14.12
C MET A 38 0.38 3.61 13.14
N THR A 39 0.60 2.32 13.36
CA THR A 39 1.44 1.47 12.50
C THR A 39 1.02 1.52 11.03
N CYS A 40 -0.29 1.56 10.77
CA CYS A 40 -0.83 1.62 9.42
C CYS A 40 -1.16 3.06 9.00
N HIS A 41 -1.77 3.84 9.88
CA HIS A 41 -2.31 5.15 9.52
C HIS A 41 -1.37 6.33 9.78
N GLY A 42 -0.13 6.06 10.23
CA GLY A 42 0.91 7.07 10.48
C GLY A 42 0.74 7.83 11.79
N THR A 43 1.81 8.45 12.27
CA THR A 43 1.84 9.14 13.57
C THR A 43 0.88 10.32 13.67
N GLN A 44 0.60 10.99 12.55
CA GLN A 44 -0.30 12.15 12.45
C GLN A 44 -1.60 11.84 11.69
N ARG A 45 -1.98 10.57 11.59
CA ARG A 45 -3.17 10.11 10.85
C ARG A 45 -3.12 10.38 9.35
N GLN A 46 -1.95 10.67 8.80
CA GLN A 46 -1.73 11.03 7.40
C GLN A 46 -1.86 9.85 6.44
N GLY A 47 -1.87 8.62 6.95
CA GLY A 47 -1.77 7.40 6.17
C GLY A 47 -0.31 7.12 5.76
N SER A 48 -0.06 5.95 5.20
CA SER A 48 1.24 5.60 4.60
C SER A 48 1.08 4.49 3.56
N GLY A 49 1.78 4.62 2.43
CA GLY A 49 1.71 3.60 1.37
C GLY A 49 0.27 3.32 0.92
N ASN A 50 -0.21 2.09 1.15
CA ASN A 50 -1.57 1.65 0.82
C ASN A 50 -2.61 1.94 1.91
N PHE A 51 -2.18 2.46 3.06
CA PHE A 51 -3.07 2.72 4.18
C PHE A 51 -3.64 4.15 4.09
N PRO A 52 -4.97 4.28 4.16
CA PRO A 52 -5.62 5.58 3.94
C PRO A 52 -5.33 6.57 5.06
N SER A 53 -5.31 7.86 4.71
CA SER A 53 -5.35 8.95 5.69
C SER A 53 -6.66 8.93 6.47
N LEU A 54 -6.58 9.20 7.76
CA LEU A 54 -7.73 9.40 8.65
C LEU A 54 -8.04 10.88 8.88
N ILE A 55 -7.31 11.79 8.23
CA ILE A 55 -7.59 13.23 8.29
C ILE A 55 -8.90 13.52 7.56
N GLY A 56 -9.83 14.19 8.25
CA GLY A 56 -11.14 14.52 7.70
C GLY A 56 -12.10 13.32 7.54
N VAL A 57 -11.79 12.17 8.13
CA VAL A 57 -12.62 10.96 8.06
C VAL A 57 -14.00 11.13 8.73
N ASN A 58 -14.14 12.11 9.62
CA ASN A 58 -15.41 12.54 10.23
C ASN A 58 -16.46 13.03 9.22
N LYS A 59 -16.03 13.41 8.01
CA LYS A 59 -16.95 13.74 6.91
C LYS A 59 -17.58 12.50 6.26
N LYS A 60 -17.01 11.32 6.49
CA LYS A 60 -17.43 10.05 5.87
C LYS A 60 -18.14 9.11 6.84
N TYR A 61 -17.81 9.17 8.12
CA TYR A 61 -18.31 8.25 9.13
C TYR A 61 -18.82 9.00 10.34
N ASN A 62 -20.01 8.64 10.80
CA ASN A 62 -20.48 8.97 12.14
C ASN A 62 -19.94 7.98 13.18
N ALA A 63 -20.19 8.22 14.46
CA ALA A 63 -19.65 7.39 15.55
C ALA A 63 -20.12 5.92 15.47
N GLN A 64 -21.35 5.66 15.08
CA GLN A 64 -21.88 4.31 14.95
C GLN A 64 -21.24 3.55 13.78
N GLN A 65 -21.12 4.19 12.62
CA GLN A 65 -20.46 3.62 11.45
C GLN A 65 -18.97 3.37 11.73
N PHE A 66 -18.33 4.27 12.46
CA PHE A 66 -16.94 4.12 12.90
C PHE A 66 -16.80 2.92 13.84
N ALA A 67 -17.67 2.79 14.85
CA ALA A 67 -17.65 1.65 15.76
C ALA A 67 -17.81 0.31 15.02
N LEU A 68 -18.77 0.24 14.09
CA LEU A 68 -18.98 -0.95 13.26
C LEU A 68 -17.75 -1.27 12.42
N LEU A 69 -17.13 -0.25 11.80
CA LEU A 69 -15.92 -0.41 11.00
C LEU A 69 -14.75 -0.97 11.82
N ILE A 70 -14.55 -0.47 13.03
CA ILE A 70 -13.49 -0.96 13.95
C ILE A 70 -13.75 -2.41 14.35
N SER A 71 -15.00 -2.74 14.69
CA SER A 71 -15.37 -4.10 15.13
C SER A 71 -15.34 -5.14 14.01
N SER A 72 -15.73 -4.75 12.77
CA SER A 72 -15.82 -5.70 11.65
C SER A 72 -14.54 -5.75 10.78
N GLY A 73 -13.71 -4.71 10.85
CA GLY A 73 -12.61 -4.53 9.91
C GLY A 73 -13.07 -4.21 8.49
N ARG A 74 -12.13 -3.97 7.58
CA ARG A 74 -12.44 -3.76 6.17
C ARG A 74 -11.21 -3.97 5.28
N ARG A 75 -11.27 -4.91 4.34
CA ARG A 75 -10.17 -5.25 3.42
C ARG A 75 -8.89 -5.60 4.20
N MET A 76 -7.84 -4.79 4.09
CA MET A 76 -6.57 -4.97 4.82
C MET A 76 -6.62 -4.50 6.28
N MET A 77 -7.65 -3.76 6.70
CA MET A 77 -7.84 -3.35 8.07
C MET A 77 -8.47 -4.50 8.86
N PRO A 78 -7.79 -5.06 9.87
CA PRO A 78 -8.34 -6.14 10.68
C PRO A 78 -9.51 -5.68 11.54
N ALA A 79 -10.29 -6.61 12.03
CA ALA A 79 -11.28 -6.38 13.07
C ALA A 79 -10.59 -6.25 14.44
N PHE A 80 -11.01 -5.28 15.25
CA PHE A 80 -10.47 -5.02 16.59
C PHE A 80 -11.48 -5.40 17.67
N ASN A 81 -11.87 -6.69 17.67
CA ASN A 81 -12.89 -7.22 18.59
C ASN A 81 -12.48 -7.19 20.08
N GLN A 82 -11.18 -7.02 20.35
CA GLN A 82 -10.64 -6.88 21.70
C GLN A 82 -10.89 -5.50 22.31
N LEU A 83 -11.27 -4.49 21.52
CA LEU A 83 -11.56 -3.16 22.02
C LEU A 83 -12.97 -3.10 22.60
N SER A 84 -13.09 -2.56 23.81
CA SER A 84 -14.37 -2.30 24.46
C SER A 84 -15.09 -1.10 23.82
N SER A 85 -16.37 -0.97 24.10
CA SER A 85 -17.17 0.17 23.62
C SER A 85 -16.61 1.51 24.13
N SER A 86 -16.07 1.58 25.34
CA SER A 86 -15.44 2.81 25.88
C SER A 86 -14.15 3.16 25.12
N GLU A 87 -13.33 2.17 24.75
CA GLU A 87 -12.12 2.38 23.95
C GLU A 87 -12.44 2.80 22.52
N ILE A 88 -13.47 2.22 21.90
CA ILE A 88 -13.95 2.64 20.58
C ILE A 88 -14.49 4.07 20.61
N ASN A 89 -15.23 4.47 21.68
CA ASN A 89 -15.71 5.83 21.85
C ASN A 89 -14.55 6.83 22.06
N ALA A 90 -13.53 6.44 22.81
CA ALA A 90 -12.32 7.25 22.97
C ALA A 90 -11.58 7.44 21.62
N LEU A 91 -11.42 6.37 20.85
CA LEU A 91 -10.88 6.45 19.47
C LEU A 91 -11.73 7.35 18.57
N ALA A 92 -13.07 7.26 18.63
CA ALA A 92 -13.98 8.11 17.88
C ALA A 92 -13.80 9.59 18.27
N SER A 93 -13.65 9.89 19.58
CA SER A 93 -13.40 11.24 20.08
C SER A 93 -12.14 11.86 19.48
N PHE A 94 -11.07 11.07 19.28
CA PHE A 94 -9.83 11.52 18.70
C PHE A 94 -9.82 11.51 17.17
N ILE A 95 -10.27 10.43 16.54
CA ILE A 95 -10.16 10.23 15.07
C ILE A 95 -11.23 11.02 14.33
N LEU A 96 -12.47 11.03 14.84
CA LEU A 96 -13.59 11.78 14.23
C LEU A 96 -13.69 13.22 14.74
N ASP A 97 -12.79 13.66 15.63
CA ASP A 97 -12.86 14.99 16.27
C ASP A 97 -14.23 15.24 16.93
N HIS A 98 -14.76 14.23 17.64
CA HIS A 98 -16.10 14.26 18.22
C HIS A 98 -16.11 15.10 19.50
N LYS A 99 -16.17 16.43 19.37
CA LYS A 99 -15.99 17.44 20.42
C LYS A 99 -16.87 17.25 21.67
N LYS A 100 -18.07 16.70 21.51
CA LYS A 100 -19.00 16.48 22.63
C LYS A 100 -18.47 15.52 23.67
N THR A 101 -17.70 14.50 23.28
CA THR A 101 -17.20 13.44 24.17
C THR A 101 -15.72 13.58 24.52
N GLN A 102 -14.99 14.52 23.90
CA GLN A 102 -13.54 14.66 24.07
C GLN A 102 -13.11 14.94 25.52
N HIS A 103 -13.93 15.71 26.27
CA HIS A 103 -13.63 16.13 27.66
C HIS A 103 -14.25 15.24 28.72
N GLU A 104 -15.04 14.24 28.31
CA GLU A 104 -15.57 13.24 29.25
C GLU A 104 -14.45 12.37 29.80
N ILE A 105 -14.58 11.94 31.08
CA ILE A 105 -13.63 11.03 31.71
C ILE A 105 -13.72 9.67 31.04
N PHE A 106 -12.57 9.15 30.62
CA PHE A 106 -12.47 7.81 30.04
C PHE A 106 -12.62 6.76 31.15
N ILE A 107 -13.55 5.85 30.97
CA ILE A 107 -13.75 4.71 31.86
C ILE A 107 -13.03 3.51 31.22
N ALA A 108 -11.84 3.21 31.76
CA ALA A 108 -11.08 2.05 31.28
C ALA A 108 -11.81 0.75 31.59
N PRO A 109 -11.91 -0.18 30.64
CA PRO A 109 -12.45 -1.52 30.92
C PRO A 109 -11.51 -2.26 31.88
N GLU A 110 -12.06 -3.09 32.73
CA GLU A 110 -11.26 -4.07 33.49
C GLU A 110 -10.69 -5.11 32.51
N LYS A 111 -9.42 -4.95 32.18
CA LYS A 111 -8.69 -5.92 31.33
C LYS A 111 -7.85 -6.83 32.22
N LYS A 112 -7.99 -8.14 32.03
CA LYS A 112 -6.93 -9.06 32.43
C LYS A 112 -5.72 -8.80 31.53
N LYS A 113 -4.56 -8.57 32.15
CA LYS A 113 -3.29 -8.43 31.39
C LYS A 113 -3.05 -9.69 30.57
N ASP A 114 -2.87 -9.52 29.29
CA ASP A 114 -2.49 -10.57 28.36
C ASP A 114 -1.06 -10.31 27.88
N PRO A 115 -0.08 -11.15 28.25
CA PRO A 115 1.31 -10.96 27.88
C PRO A 115 1.57 -10.94 26.35
N TRP A 116 0.63 -11.45 25.55
CA TRP A 116 0.74 -11.49 24.10
C TRP A 116 0.20 -10.26 23.39
N THR A 117 -0.71 -9.51 24.03
CA THR A 117 -1.32 -8.31 23.47
C THR A 117 -0.91 -7.03 24.17
N ASP A 118 -0.55 -7.10 25.46
CA ASP A 118 -0.13 -5.94 26.26
C ASP A 118 1.39 -5.72 26.15
N LEU A 119 1.86 -5.49 24.92
CA LEU A 119 3.27 -5.26 24.65
C LEU A 119 3.68 -3.84 25.08
N PRO A 120 4.87 -3.68 25.71
CA PRO A 120 5.35 -2.38 26.16
C PRO A 120 5.85 -1.49 25.01
N TYR A 121 5.94 -2.02 23.80
CA TYR A 121 6.43 -1.31 22.62
C TYR A 121 5.46 -1.41 21.45
N THR A 122 5.42 -0.35 20.64
CA THR A 122 4.73 -0.32 19.36
C THR A 122 5.63 0.28 18.29
N SER A 123 5.32 0.05 17.00
CA SER A 123 6.09 0.65 15.92
C SER A 123 5.53 2.03 15.52
N THR A 124 6.39 2.89 14.98
CA THR A 124 5.99 4.20 14.42
C THR A 124 5.30 4.08 13.05
N GLY A 125 5.07 2.86 12.56
CA GLY A 125 4.48 2.57 11.25
C GLY A 125 5.52 2.34 10.15
N TYR A 126 5.02 2.09 8.96
CA TYR A 126 5.83 1.84 7.77
C TYR A 126 6.23 3.17 7.13
N ASN A 127 7.44 3.65 7.43
CA ASN A 127 7.97 4.89 6.88
C ASN A 127 8.95 4.57 5.76
N LYS A 128 8.70 5.06 4.54
CA LYS A 128 9.63 4.88 3.42
C LYS A 128 10.94 5.62 3.70
N PHE A 129 12.06 4.95 3.51
CA PHE A 129 13.38 5.57 3.59
C PHE A 129 13.76 6.10 2.22
N LEU A 130 13.61 7.41 2.04
CA LEU A 130 13.76 8.10 0.76
C LEU A 130 14.87 9.15 0.83
N THR A 131 15.46 9.46 -0.33
CA THR A 131 16.31 10.63 -0.51
C THR A 131 15.47 11.92 -0.46
N LYS A 132 16.11 13.08 -0.48
CA LYS A 132 15.40 14.38 -0.52
C LYS A 132 14.57 14.54 -1.78
N GLU A 133 14.98 13.91 -2.87
CA GLU A 133 14.30 13.92 -4.17
C GLU A 133 13.15 12.90 -4.25
N GLY A 134 12.94 12.10 -3.19
CA GLY A 134 11.86 11.12 -3.11
C GLY A 134 12.18 9.74 -3.70
N TYR A 135 13.42 9.45 -4.05
CA TYR A 135 13.85 8.13 -4.48
C TYR A 135 14.15 7.21 -3.28
N PRO A 136 14.03 5.88 -3.45
CA PRO A 136 14.50 4.94 -2.42
C PRO A 136 15.97 5.19 -2.05
N ALA A 137 16.28 5.36 -0.76
CA ALA A 137 17.63 5.69 -0.28
C ALA A 137 18.55 4.46 -0.22
N ILE A 138 18.43 3.56 -1.18
CA ILE A 138 19.28 2.41 -1.42
C ILE A 138 19.71 2.36 -2.88
N LYS A 139 20.71 1.55 -3.19
CA LYS A 139 21.21 1.38 -4.56
C LYS A 139 20.13 0.74 -5.46
N PRO A 140 19.87 1.24 -6.69
CA PRO A 140 19.00 0.58 -7.66
C PRO A 140 19.61 -0.77 -8.14
N PRO A 141 18.81 -1.67 -8.79
CA PRO A 141 17.44 -1.44 -9.26
C PRO A 141 16.40 -1.56 -8.15
N TRP A 142 15.39 -0.66 -8.16
CA TRP A 142 14.29 -0.66 -7.19
C TRP A 142 13.05 -1.43 -7.63
N GLY A 143 13.02 -1.84 -8.88
CA GLY A 143 12.00 -2.73 -9.45
C GLY A 143 12.62 -3.71 -10.42
N THR A 144 12.18 -4.97 -10.37
CA THR A 144 12.69 -6.04 -11.24
C THR A 144 11.57 -6.94 -11.73
N LEU A 145 11.75 -7.49 -12.94
CA LEU A 145 10.99 -8.61 -13.47
C LEU A 145 11.90 -9.84 -13.51
N ASN A 146 11.41 -10.95 -12.97
CA ASN A 146 12.21 -12.15 -12.76
C ASN A 146 11.51 -13.38 -13.34
N ALA A 147 12.23 -14.22 -14.04
CA ALA A 147 11.81 -15.59 -14.32
C ALA A 147 12.60 -16.56 -13.42
N ILE A 148 11.89 -17.47 -12.80
CA ILE A 148 12.44 -18.45 -11.85
C ILE A 148 12.04 -19.83 -12.35
N ASP A 149 12.99 -20.76 -12.41
CA ASP A 149 12.71 -22.18 -12.57
C ASP A 149 12.13 -22.73 -11.26
N LEU A 150 10.89 -23.19 -11.32
CA LEU A 150 10.19 -23.68 -10.12
C LEU A 150 10.73 -25.05 -9.64
N ASN A 151 11.49 -25.78 -10.47
CA ASN A 151 12.07 -27.07 -10.07
C ASN A 151 13.37 -26.87 -9.29
N THR A 152 14.17 -25.85 -9.66
CA THR A 152 15.47 -25.59 -9.05
C THR A 152 15.45 -24.39 -8.09
N GLY A 153 14.50 -23.47 -8.26
CA GLY A 153 14.45 -22.18 -7.54
C GLY A 153 15.43 -21.14 -8.08
N GLU A 154 16.12 -21.43 -9.18
CA GLU A 154 17.11 -20.54 -9.76
C GLU A 154 16.50 -19.51 -10.70
N PHE A 155 17.15 -18.34 -10.79
CA PHE A 155 16.77 -17.32 -11.76
C PHE A 155 17.19 -17.73 -13.16
N LEU A 156 16.22 -17.86 -14.09
CA LEU A 156 16.49 -17.98 -15.50
C LEU A 156 16.97 -16.66 -16.11
N TRP A 157 16.36 -15.57 -15.68
CA TRP A 157 16.76 -14.20 -15.98
C TRP A 157 16.15 -13.21 -14.98
N LYS A 158 16.79 -12.06 -14.86
CA LYS A 158 16.35 -10.93 -14.05
C LYS A 158 16.60 -9.65 -14.82
N ASP A 159 15.59 -8.81 -14.98
CA ASP A 159 15.71 -7.52 -15.65
C ASP A 159 15.10 -6.39 -14.80
N THR A 160 15.55 -5.17 -15.05
CA THR A 160 15.01 -3.97 -14.38
C THR A 160 13.63 -3.66 -14.91
N LEU A 161 12.68 -3.35 -14.01
CA LEU A 161 11.29 -3.06 -14.37
C LEU A 161 10.90 -1.65 -13.97
N GLY A 162 10.53 -0.84 -14.99
CA GLY A 162 10.20 0.57 -14.84
C GLY A 162 11.43 1.46 -14.73
N ASP A 163 11.21 2.75 -14.89
CA ASP A 163 12.23 3.78 -14.75
C ASP A 163 11.64 5.06 -14.14
N TYR A 164 12.47 5.80 -13.44
CA TYR A 164 12.22 7.22 -13.20
C TYR A 164 12.77 7.99 -14.39
N PRO A 165 11.95 8.80 -15.12
CA PRO A 165 12.36 9.46 -16.35
C PRO A 165 13.62 10.31 -16.20
N GLU A 166 13.76 10.99 -15.07
CA GLU A 166 14.89 11.88 -14.76
C GLU A 166 16.20 11.10 -14.57
N LEU A 167 16.14 9.87 -14.08
CA LEU A 167 17.29 8.99 -13.91
C LEU A 167 17.61 8.28 -15.21
N LYS A 168 16.60 7.86 -15.97
CA LYS A 168 16.76 7.28 -17.31
C LYS A 168 17.48 8.24 -18.26
N ALA A 169 17.13 9.54 -18.21
CA ALA A 169 17.81 10.58 -18.99
C ALA A 169 19.31 10.71 -18.65
N LYS A 170 19.72 10.28 -17.46
CA LYS A 170 21.12 10.21 -17.00
C LYS A 170 21.78 8.84 -17.24
N GLY A 171 21.13 7.95 -17.99
CA GLY A 171 21.62 6.60 -18.27
C GLY A 171 21.47 5.62 -17.09
N ILE A 172 20.67 5.94 -16.07
CA ILE A 172 20.45 5.11 -14.90
C ILE A 172 19.12 4.36 -15.06
N HIS A 173 19.19 3.03 -15.26
CA HIS A 173 18.05 2.15 -15.24
C HIS A 173 17.72 1.79 -13.79
N SER A 174 16.76 2.52 -13.23
CA SER A 174 16.51 2.50 -11.78
C SER A 174 15.52 1.42 -11.33
N GLY A 175 14.62 1.00 -12.20
CA GLY A 175 13.43 0.30 -11.74
C GLY A 175 12.50 1.22 -10.94
N THR A 176 11.27 0.81 -10.73
CA THR A 176 10.33 1.52 -9.83
C THR A 176 9.59 0.55 -8.93
N GLU A 177 9.01 1.07 -7.86
CA GLU A 177 8.01 0.32 -7.10
C GLU A 177 6.89 -0.16 -8.04
N SER A 178 6.48 -1.41 -7.89
CA SER A 178 5.54 -2.06 -8.80
C SER A 178 4.35 -2.67 -8.06
N TYR A 179 3.18 -2.66 -8.72
CA TYR A 179 1.96 -3.33 -8.27
C TYR A 179 1.24 -3.98 -9.45
N GLY A 180 0.53 -5.05 -9.20
CA GLY A 180 -0.08 -5.86 -10.23
C GLY A 180 0.82 -7.02 -10.67
N GLY A 181 0.41 -7.73 -11.68
CA GLY A 181 1.10 -8.90 -12.20
C GLY A 181 1.35 -8.82 -13.69
N SER A 182 1.93 -9.89 -14.23
CA SER A 182 2.12 -10.11 -15.65
C SER A 182 1.15 -11.14 -16.19
N VAL A 183 0.86 -11.07 -17.49
CA VAL A 183 0.22 -12.14 -18.25
C VAL A 183 1.23 -12.71 -19.25
N VAL A 184 1.19 -14.03 -19.44
CA VAL A 184 2.08 -14.76 -20.36
C VAL A 184 1.25 -15.38 -21.46
N THR A 185 1.67 -15.15 -22.73
CA THR A 185 0.99 -15.73 -23.88
C THR A 185 1.64 -17.03 -24.36
N ALA A 186 0.88 -17.83 -25.09
CA ALA A 186 1.39 -19.04 -25.75
C ALA A 186 2.52 -18.72 -26.75
N GLY A 187 2.46 -17.55 -27.41
CA GLY A 187 3.48 -17.05 -28.35
C GLY A 187 4.80 -16.64 -27.67
N GLY A 188 4.91 -16.73 -26.36
CA GLY A 188 6.19 -16.52 -25.66
C GLY A 188 6.44 -15.09 -25.20
N LEU A 189 5.41 -14.26 -25.10
CA LEU A 189 5.47 -12.90 -24.58
C LEU A 189 5.03 -12.84 -23.11
N VAL A 190 5.65 -11.94 -22.36
CA VAL A 190 5.24 -11.57 -21.02
C VAL A 190 4.84 -10.10 -21.05
N PHE A 191 3.55 -9.81 -20.89
CA PHE A 191 3.05 -8.44 -20.81
C PHE A 191 2.91 -8.01 -19.35
N ILE A 192 3.40 -6.83 -19.05
CA ILE A 192 3.32 -6.23 -17.71
C ILE A 192 3.30 -4.70 -17.82
N ALA A 193 2.42 -4.07 -17.02
CA ALA A 193 2.50 -2.64 -16.73
C ALA A 193 3.10 -2.45 -15.34
N ALA A 194 2.30 -2.49 -14.30
CA ALA A 194 2.69 -2.59 -12.88
C ALA A 194 3.56 -1.45 -12.32
N THR A 195 4.17 -0.62 -13.15
CA THR A 195 5.18 0.37 -12.78
C THR A 195 4.62 1.79 -12.67
N SER A 196 5.34 2.63 -11.92
CA SER A 196 4.96 4.02 -11.67
C SER A 196 5.15 4.97 -12.86
N ASP A 197 5.83 4.51 -13.91
CA ASP A 197 6.15 5.30 -15.12
C ASP A 197 5.05 5.30 -16.19
N ALA A 198 3.87 4.75 -15.85
CA ALA A 198 2.71 4.68 -16.74
C ALA A 198 3.00 4.06 -18.11
N LYS A 199 3.74 2.95 -18.11
CA LYS A 199 4.03 2.19 -19.33
C LYS A 199 3.58 0.75 -19.22
N ILE A 200 3.21 0.15 -20.38
CA ILE A 200 3.05 -1.30 -20.53
C ILE A 200 4.17 -1.83 -21.40
N ARG A 201 4.66 -3.02 -21.10
CA ARG A 201 5.82 -3.62 -21.75
C ARG A 201 5.56 -5.06 -22.13
N ALA A 202 6.18 -5.50 -23.24
CA ALA A 202 6.25 -6.89 -23.65
C ALA A 202 7.70 -7.37 -23.60
N PHE A 203 7.92 -8.47 -22.90
CA PHE A 203 9.23 -9.13 -22.79
C PHE A 203 9.20 -10.51 -23.44
N ASN A 204 10.35 -10.94 -23.95
CA ASN A 204 10.53 -12.33 -24.35
C ASN A 204 10.55 -13.23 -23.11
N LYS A 205 9.67 -14.21 -23.05
CA LYS A 205 9.52 -15.12 -21.91
C LYS A 205 10.81 -15.89 -21.56
N ARG A 206 11.61 -16.23 -22.57
CA ARG A 206 12.80 -17.07 -22.37
C ARG A 206 14.05 -16.28 -21.98
N THR A 207 14.18 -15.05 -22.54
CA THR A 207 15.42 -14.27 -22.41
C THR A 207 15.30 -13.05 -21.51
N GLY A 208 14.08 -12.65 -21.14
CA GLY A 208 13.83 -11.40 -20.43
C GLY A 208 13.97 -10.12 -21.28
N LYS A 209 14.38 -10.24 -22.55
CA LYS A 209 14.62 -9.08 -23.42
C LYS A 209 13.32 -8.30 -23.62
N LEU A 210 13.36 -6.97 -23.37
CA LEU A 210 12.28 -6.05 -23.73
C LEU A 210 12.13 -6.03 -25.26
N LEU A 211 10.92 -6.28 -25.75
CA LEU A 211 10.60 -6.31 -27.17
C LEU A 211 9.75 -5.13 -27.61
N TRP A 212 8.91 -4.61 -26.72
CA TRP A 212 7.99 -3.51 -27.01
C TRP A 212 7.58 -2.81 -25.72
N GLU A 213 7.35 -1.48 -25.80
CA GLU A 213 6.71 -0.71 -24.74
C GLU A 213 5.76 0.34 -25.33
N ALA A 214 4.73 0.72 -24.59
CA ALA A 214 3.80 1.79 -24.92
C ALA A 214 3.44 2.60 -23.68
N ASP A 215 3.14 3.89 -23.89
CA ASP A 215 2.67 4.78 -22.85
C ASP A 215 1.19 4.51 -22.55
N LEU A 216 0.83 4.69 -21.28
CA LEU A 216 -0.52 4.58 -20.77
C LEU A 216 -1.00 5.96 -20.25
N PRO A 217 -2.31 6.26 -20.32
CA PRO A 217 -2.82 7.55 -19.81
C PRO A 217 -2.69 7.73 -18.30
N ALA A 218 -2.57 6.63 -17.56
CA ALA A 218 -2.24 6.59 -16.15
C ALA A 218 -1.57 5.25 -15.82
N ALA A 219 -0.90 5.14 -14.68
CA ALA A 219 -0.22 3.92 -14.27
C ALA A 219 -1.17 2.71 -14.22
N GLY A 220 -0.79 1.63 -14.88
CA GLY A 220 -1.55 0.37 -14.96
C GLY A 220 -1.14 -0.59 -13.85
N PHE A 221 -1.67 -0.40 -12.65
CA PHE A 221 -1.37 -1.26 -11.49
C PHE A 221 -2.24 -2.53 -11.41
N ALA A 222 -2.98 -2.85 -12.45
CA ALA A 222 -3.70 -4.11 -12.60
C ALA A 222 -2.85 -5.14 -13.35
N THR A 223 -3.20 -6.41 -13.24
CA THR A 223 -2.69 -7.44 -14.14
C THR A 223 -3.39 -7.29 -15.48
N PRO A 224 -2.68 -7.23 -16.61
CA PRO A 224 -3.29 -7.21 -17.93
C PRO A 224 -4.11 -8.48 -18.20
N SER A 225 -5.10 -8.38 -19.07
CA SER A 225 -5.87 -9.52 -19.57
C SER A 225 -5.65 -9.69 -21.07
N VAL A 226 -5.52 -10.94 -21.51
CA VAL A 226 -5.43 -11.29 -22.93
C VAL A 226 -6.67 -12.10 -23.28
N TYR A 227 -7.33 -11.76 -24.39
CA TYR A 227 -8.49 -12.48 -24.90
C TYR A 227 -8.54 -12.41 -26.43
N GLU A 228 -9.29 -13.30 -27.03
CA GLU A 228 -9.48 -13.37 -28.49
C GLU A 228 -10.94 -13.13 -28.85
N VAL A 229 -11.15 -12.35 -29.92
CA VAL A 229 -12.46 -12.15 -30.54
C VAL A 229 -12.30 -12.23 -32.04
N ASN A 230 -13.04 -13.13 -32.67
CA ASN A 230 -13.02 -13.37 -34.14
C ASN A 230 -11.61 -13.62 -34.71
N GLY A 231 -10.78 -14.39 -34.00
CA GLY A 231 -9.41 -14.70 -34.42
C GLY A 231 -8.40 -13.58 -34.20
N LYS A 232 -8.79 -12.45 -33.58
CA LYS A 232 -7.91 -11.34 -33.23
C LYS A 232 -7.67 -11.30 -31.74
N GLU A 233 -6.40 -11.35 -31.34
CA GLU A 233 -5.98 -11.27 -29.93
C GLU A 233 -5.91 -9.82 -29.46
N PHE A 234 -6.42 -9.58 -28.26
CA PHE A 234 -6.43 -8.29 -27.58
C PHE A 234 -5.73 -8.39 -26.24
N LEU A 235 -4.92 -7.38 -25.92
CA LEU A 235 -4.32 -7.15 -24.64
C LEU A 235 -4.99 -5.95 -24.00
N VAL A 236 -5.60 -6.10 -22.81
CA VAL A 236 -6.31 -5.02 -22.12
C VAL A 236 -5.70 -4.77 -20.75
N ILE A 237 -5.59 -3.49 -20.38
CA ILE A 237 -5.09 -3.05 -19.09
C ILE A 237 -5.97 -1.92 -18.54
N ALA A 238 -6.30 -1.98 -17.23
CA ALA A 238 -6.93 -0.90 -16.51
C ALA A 238 -5.88 0.14 -16.06
N CYS A 239 -6.04 1.37 -16.48
CA CYS A 239 -5.15 2.49 -16.19
C CYS A 239 -5.77 3.37 -15.09
N GLY A 240 -5.87 2.83 -13.87
CA GLY A 240 -6.50 3.51 -12.74
C GLY A 240 -5.61 4.51 -12.02
N GLY A 241 -4.31 4.43 -12.19
CA GLY A 241 -3.35 5.26 -11.41
C GLY A 241 -3.60 5.14 -9.90
N GLY A 242 -3.60 6.25 -9.20
CA GLY A 242 -4.08 6.40 -7.81
C GLY A 242 -3.29 5.65 -6.73
N LYS A 243 -2.72 4.51 -7.04
CA LYS A 243 -1.84 3.77 -6.16
C LYS A 243 -0.44 4.41 -6.17
N LEU A 244 0.32 4.21 -5.12
CA LEU A 244 1.65 4.81 -4.97
C LEU A 244 1.68 6.33 -5.16
N GLN A 245 0.56 7.01 -4.84
CA GLN A 245 0.40 8.46 -4.98
C GLN A 245 0.61 8.97 -6.42
N LYS A 246 0.34 8.13 -7.42
CA LYS A 246 0.35 8.54 -8.83
C LYS A 246 -0.98 9.17 -9.22
N PRO A 247 -1.01 9.98 -10.30
CA PRO A 247 -2.25 10.53 -10.82
C PRO A 247 -3.30 9.45 -11.06
N THR A 248 -4.54 9.73 -10.69
CA THR A 248 -5.67 8.84 -10.92
C THR A 248 -6.07 8.86 -12.39
N GLY A 249 -6.48 7.70 -12.91
CA GLY A 249 -7.05 7.53 -14.25
C GLY A 249 -8.33 6.70 -14.18
N ASP A 250 -9.08 6.70 -15.28
CA ASP A 250 -10.36 6.01 -15.44
C ASP A 250 -10.46 5.23 -16.77
N ALA A 251 -9.32 5.01 -17.42
CA ALA A 251 -9.27 4.40 -18.74
C ALA A 251 -9.01 2.88 -18.70
N TYR A 252 -9.63 2.16 -19.64
CA TYR A 252 -9.19 0.85 -20.09
C TYR A 252 -8.53 1.01 -21.45
N VAL A 253 -7.32 0.51 -21.60
CA VAL A 253 -6.58 0.56 -22.88
C VAL A 253 -6.48 -0.83 -23.45
N ALA A 254 -6.87 -0.98 -24.72
CA ALA A 254 -6.77 -2.23 -25.47
C ALA A 254 -5.72 -2.08 -26.57
N PHE A 255 -4.90 -3.09 -26.72
CA PHE A 255 -3.91 -3.22 -27.79
C PHE A 255 -4.24 -4.47 -28.61
N ALA A 256 -4.03 -4.39 -29.93
CA ALA A 256 -4.11 -5.52 -30.84
C ALA A 256 -3.02 -5.38 -31.91
N LEU A 257 -2.65 -6.47 -32.52
CA LEU A 257 -1.81 -6.41 -33.71
C LEU A 257 -2.60 -5.76 -34.88
N PRO A 258 -1.95 -4.99 -35.73
CA PRO A 258 -2.56 -4.49 -36.96
C PRO A 258 -3.02 -5.65 -37.87
N ASP A 259 -4.00 -5.38 -38.72
CA ASP A 259 -4.51 -6.33 -39.69
C ASP A 259 -3.48 -6.56 -40.81
#